data_fc49910ab5e3f40b4a4cadbbc96a15af
#
_entry.id   fc49910ab5e3f40b4a4cadbbc96a15af
#
_cell.length_a   1.000
_cell.length_b   1.000
_cell.length_c   1.000
_cell.angle_alpha   90.00
_cell.angle_beta   90.00
_cell.angle_gamma   90.00
#
_symmetry.space_group_name_H-M   'P 1'
#
loop_
_entity.id
_entity.type
_entity.pdbx_description
1 polymer ?
#
loop_
_entity_poly.entity_id
_entity_poly.type
_entity_poly.pdbx_seq_one_letter_code
_entity_poly.pdbx_strand_id
1 'polypeptide(L)'
;ASCLVGSEMCIRDSLNDQVKKGGIMASSYVGGLSGAFIPVSEDQGMIDAVNDGALTLEKLEAMTCVCSVGLDMIAIPGDTKATTISGIIADEMAIGMINQKTTACRLLPAIGKDVGDVVEIGGLLGSAPVMPVNRFSCDAFVNRGGRIPAPIHSFKN
;
A
#
# COMPACT_ATOMS: atom_id res chain seq x y z
N ALA A 1 -6.92 1.06 20.30
CA ALA A 1 -6.16 1.51 19.11
C ALA A 1 -4.64 1.36 19.25
N SER A 2 -4.10 1.44 20.46
CA SER A 2 -2.63 1.37 20.66
C SER A 2 -2.01 -0.03 20.57
N CYS A 3 -2.81 -1.07 20.43
CA CYS A 3 -2.35 -2.47 20.39
C CYS A 3 -2.04 -2.99 18.99
N LEU A 4 -2.30 -2.19 17.97
CA LEU A 4 -2.41 -2.65 16.58
C LEU A 4 -1.10 -2.67 15.79
N VAL A 5 -0.05 -1.99 16.23
CA VAL A 5 1.12 -1.74 15.39
C VAL A 5 2.08 -2.92 15.25
N GLY A 6 2.10 -3.85 16.20
CA GLY A 6 3.00 -5.02 16.14
C GLY A 6 2.30 -6.34 15.79
N SER A 7 1.05 -6.50 16.21
CA SER A 7 0.30 -7.73 16.03
C SER A 7 -0.42 -7.81 14.68
N GLU A 8 -0.73 -6.67 14.05
CA GLU A 8 -1.44 -6.64 12.77
C GLU A 8 -0.66 -7.31 11.64
N MET A 9 0.64 -7.05 11.52
CA MET A 9 1.45 -7.69 10.49
C MET A 9 1.46 -9.21 10.64
N CYS A 10 1.58 -9.72 11.87
CA CYS A 10 1.53 -11.16 12.13
C CYS A 10 0.15 -11.77 11.84
N ILE A 11 -0.92 -11.08 12.21
CA ILE A 11 -2.29 -11.52 11.94
C ILE A 11 -2.55 -11.53 10.43
N ARG A 12 -2.16 -10.48 9.70
CA ARG A 12 -2.33 -10.40 8.25
C ARG A 12 -1.51 -11.45 7.53
N ASP A 13 -0.26 -11.67 7.93
CA ASP A 13 0.58 -12.73 7.36
C ASP A 13 -0.08 -14.10 7.54
N SER A 14 -0.57 -14.38 8.73
CA SER A 14 -1.30 -15.63 9.02
C SER A 14 -2.58 -15.77 8.20
N LEU A 15 -3.37 -14.70 8.06
CA LEU A 15 -4.58 -14.71 7.24
C LEU A 15 -4.26 -14.92 5.75
N ASN A 16 -3.25 -14.21 5.23
CA ASN A 16 -2.81 -14.38 3.85
C ASN A 16 -2.30 -15.80 3.58
N ASP A 17 -1.54 -16.37 4.52
CA ASP A 17 -1.06 -17.75 4.43
C ASP A 17 -2.23 -18.75 4.37
N GLN A 18 -3.24 -18.56 5.21
CA GLN A 18 -4.44 -19.40 5.20
C GLN A 18 -5.26 -19.27 3.90
N VAL A 19 -5.44 -18.05 3.41
CA VAL A 19 -6.14 -17.82 2.13
C VAL A 19 -5.39 -18.50 0.98
N LYS A 20 -4.06 -18.38 0.95
CA LYS A 20 -3.22 -19.02 -0.08
C LYS A 20 -3.23 -20.55 0.01
N LYS A 21 -3.26 -21.11 1.21
CA LYS A 21 -3.26 -22.57 1.43
C LYS A 21 -4.64 -23.21 1.26
N GLY A 22 -5.69 -22.49 1.62
CA GLY A 22 -7.05 -23.02 1.78
C GLY A 22 -7.92 -23.04 0.54
N GLY A 23 -7.47 -22.51 -0.60
CA GLY A 23 -8.33 -22.32 -1.76
C GLY A 23 -7.75 -22.78 -3.09
N ILE A 24 -8.58 -22.69 -4.12
CA ILE A 24 -8.21 -22.94 -5.52
C ILE A 24 -7.03 -22.06 -5.97
N MET A 25 -6.81 -20.96 -5.28
CA MET A 25 -5.69 -20.04 -5.51
C MET A 25 -4.34 -20.65 -5.17
N ALA A 26 -4.27 -21.66 -4.31
CA ALA A 26 -3.04 -22.37 -3.98
C ALA A 26 -2.42 -23.07 -5.20
N SER A 27 -3.21 -23.37 -6.22
CA SER A 27 -2.77 -24.06 -7.45
C SER A 27 -2.58 -23.13 -8.64
N SER A 28 -2.77 -21.82 -8.49
CA SER A 28 -2.69 -20.86 -9.59
C SER A 28 -1.67 -19.75 -9.34
N TYR A 29 -1.06 -19.26 -10.42
CA TYR A 29 -0.19 -18.07 -10.39
C TYR A 29 -1.06 -16.81 -10.41
N VAL A 30 -1.67 -16.49 -9.28
CA VAL A 30 -2.57 -15.34 -9.17
C VAL A 30 -1.78 -14.13 -8.72
N GLY A 31 -1.66 -13.14 -9.58
CA GLY A 31 -1.12 -11.84 -9.20
C GLY A 31 -2.16 -11.02 -8.42
N GLY A 32 -1.77 -10.45 -7.29
CA GLY A 32 -2.47 -9.37 -6.63
C GLY A 32 -3.78 -9.65 -5.89
N LEU A 33 -4.49 -10.73 -6.18
CA LEU A 33 -5.81 -11.01 -5.59
C LEU A 33 -5.83 -12.25 -4.68
N SER A 34 -4.69 -12.73 -4.27
CA SER A 34 -4.54 -13.99 -3.55
C SER A 34 -4.51 -13.85 -2.02
N GLY A 35 -4.98 -12.77 -1.47
CA GLY A 35 -4.92 -12.53 -0.03
C GLY A 35 -5.86 -11.44 0.47
N ALA A 36 -5.73 -11.09 1.74
CA ALA A 36 -6.51 -10.04 2.37
C ALA A 36 -6.10 -8.66 1.86
N PHE A 37 -7.06 -7.86 1.48
CA PHE A 37 -6.90 -6.45 1.12
C PHE A 37 -6.60 -5.58 2.34
N ILE A 38 -5.97 -4.42 2.09
CA ILE A 38 -5.82 -3.35 3.06
C ILE A 38 -6.44 -2.08 2.45
N PRO A 39 -7.77 -2.03 2.24
CA PRO A 39 -8.41 -0.86 1.69
C PRO A 39 -8.51 0.22 2.77
N VAL A 40 -8.21 1.46 2.43
CA VAL A 40 -8.46 2.58 3.34
C VAL A 40 -9.88 3.12 3.19
N SER A 41 -10.54 2.89 2.06
CA SER A 41 -11.86 3.47 1.77
C SER A 41 -13.05 2.62 2.24
N GLU A 42 -12.87 1.32 2.39
CA GLU A 42 -13.97 0.37 2.65
C GLU A 42 -14.00 -0.11 4.11
N ASP A 43 -12.95 0.18 4.87
CA ASP A 43 -12.79 -0.26 6.26
C ASP A 43 -12.77 0.94 7.20
N GLN A 44 -13.82 1.05 8.03
CA GLN A 44 -13.96 2.17 8.96
C GLN A 44 -12.81 2.24 9.96
N GLY A 45 -12.29 1.10 10.41
CA GLY A 45 -11.15 1.06 11.33
C GLY A 45 -9.86 1.62 10.70
N MET A 46 -9.66 1.38 9.40
CA MET A 46 -8.54 1.95 8.66
C MET A 46 -8.72 3.46 8.45
N ILE A 47 -9.93 3.90 8.13
CA ILE A 47 -10.28 5.32 7.99
C ILE A 47 -10.02 6.05 9.31
N ASP A 48 -10.50 5.52 10.42
CA ASP A 48 -10.32 6.11 11.74
C ASP A 48 -8.83 6.16 12.12
N ALA A 49 -8.06 5.11 11.83
CA ALA A 49 -6.62 5.08 12.09
C ALA A 49 -5.85 6.13 11.28
N VAL A 50 -6.28 6.42 10.05
CA VAL A 50 -5.71 7.52 9.24
C VAL A 50 -6.05 8.86 9.87
N ASN A 51 -7.31 9.09 10.24
CA ASN A 51 -7.77 10.34 10.84
C ASN A 51 -7.09 10.62 12.18
N ASP A 52 -6.82 9.59 12.96
CA ASP A 52 -6.09 9.67 14.23
C ASP A 52 -4.57 9.81 14.06
N GLY A 53 -4.04 9.76 12.82
CA GLY A 53 -2.62 9.81 12.53
C GLY A 53 -1.85 8.55 12.95
N ALA A 54 -2.53 7.48 13.28
CA ALA A 54 -1.94 6.20 13.65
C ALA A 54 -1.48 5.40 12.42
N LEU A 55 -2.06 5.69 11.26
CA LEU A 55 -1.75 5.04 9.99
C LEU A 55 -1.27 6.07 8.98
N THR A 56 -0.04 5.90 8.50
CA THR A 56 0.57 6.73 7.46
C THR A 56 0.76 5.95 6.17
N LEU A 57 1.06 6.65 5.06
CA LEU A 57 1.32 6.00 3.79
C LEU A 57 2.52 5.04 3.88
N GLU A 58 3.61 5.46 4.52
CA GLU A 58 4.80 4.62 4.72
C GLU A 58 4.50 3.38 5.57
N LYS A 59 3.56 3.50 6.51
CA LYS A 59 3.10 2.36 7.29
C LYS A 59 2.31 1.38 6.43
N LEU A 60 1.46 1.89 5.53
CA LEU A 60 0.74 1.06 4.57
C LEU A 60 1.70 0.34 3.61
N GLU A 61 2.70 1.04 3.08
CA GLU A 61 3.76 0.43 2.26
C GLU A 61 4.45 -0.71 3.02
N ALA A 62 4.86 -0.47 4.26
CA ALA A 62 5.47 -1.52 5.09
C ALA A 62 4.53 -2.71 5.31
N MET A 63 3.23 -2.48 5.49
CA MET A 63 2.23 -3.54 5.66
C MET A 63 2.03 -4.37 4.38
N THR A 64 2.34 -3.83 3.22
CA THR A 64 2.27 -4.60 1.96
C THR A 64 3.30 -5.72 1.89
N CYS A 65 4.33 -5.72 2.71
CA CYS A 65 5.25 -6.86 2.84
C CYS A 65 4.51 -8.17 3.16
N VAL A 66 3.48 -8.10 3.99
CA VAL A 66 2.67 -9.25 4.43
C VAL A 66 1.28 -9.30 3.79
N CYS A 67 0.96 -8.33 2.94
CA CYS A 67 -0.26 -8.28 2.15
C CYS A 67 -0.03 -8.95 0.78
N SER A 68 -1.06 -9.48 0.17
CA SER A 68 -0.96 -10.08 -1.17
C SER A 68 -1.28 -9.11 -2.31
N VAL A 69 -1.75 -7.91 -2.00
CA VAL A 69 -2.27 -6.97 -3.02
C VAL A 69 -1.38 -5.74 -3.18
N GLY A 70 -0.94 -5.13 -2.11
CA GLY A 70 -0.26 -3.83 -2.12
C GLY A 70 -1.17 -2.71 -1.61
N LEU A 71 -0.90 -1.49 -2.04
CA LEU A 71 -1.71 -0.31 -1.72
C LEU A 71 -3.01 -0.33 -2.50
N ASP A 72 -4.12 -0.11 -1.79
CA ASP A 72 -5.44 -0.13 -2.40
C ASP A 72 -6.31 1.04 -1.93
N MET A 73 -6.87 1.77 -2.90
CA MET A 73 -7.82 2.87 -2.67
C MET A 73 -7.28 3.96 -1.74
N ILE A 74 -6.04 4.37 -1.94
CA ILE A 74 -5.39 5.43 -1.15
C ILE A 74 -5.64 6.78 -1.81
N ALA A 75 -6.44 7.63 -1.17
CA ALA A 75 -6.63 9.01 -1.62
C ALA A 75 -5.42 9.87 -1.19
N ILE A 76 -4.89 10.62 -2.13
CA ILE A 76 -3.76 11.55 -1.95
C ILE A 76 -4.13 12.93 -2.52
N PRO A 77 -3.43 14.02 -2.13
CA PRO A 77 -3.70 15.35 -2.68
C PRO A 77 -3.62 15.35 -4.21
N GLY A 78 -4.53 16.08 -4.85
CA GLY A 78 -4.65 16.09 -6.31
C GLY A 78 -3.49 16.76 -7.04
N ASP A 79 -2.71 17.57 -6.35
CA ASP A 79 -1.50 18.25 -6.83
C ASP A 79 -0.21 17.44 -6.58
N THR A 80 -0.34 16.21 -6.09
CA THR A 80 0.81 15.31 -5.87
C THR A 80 1.59 15.13 -7.15
N LYS A 81 2.90 15.40 -7.09
CA LYS A 81 3.78 15.29 -8.25
C LYS A 81 3.86 13.86 -8.78
N ALA A 82 3.91 13.72 -10.09
CA ALA A 82 4.11 12.42 -10.75
C ALA A 82 5.38 11.69 -10.26
N THR A 83 6.44 12.43 -9.92
CA THR A 83 7.68 11.87 -9.37
C THR A 83 7.49 11.28 -7.97
N THR A 84 6.64 11.88 -7.13
CA THR A 84 6.28 11.33 -5.82
C THR A 84 5.49 10.02 -5.99
N ILE A 85 4.52 10.00 -6.89
CA ILE A 85 3.76 8.77 -7.24
C ILE A 85 4.71 7.68 -7.76
N SER A 86 5.69 8.06 -8.59
CA SER A 86 6.69 7.12 -9.10
C SER A 86 7.58 6.56 -7.98
N GLY A 87 7.87 7.37 -6.94
CA GLY A 87 8.59 6.91 -5.75
C GLY A 87 7.80 5.82 -5.01
N ILE A 88 6.53 6.07 -4.73
CA ILE A 88 5.62 5.10 -4.07
C ILE A 88 5.52 3.79 -4.88
N ILE A 89 5.40 3.89 -6.20
CA ILE A 89 5.39 2.71 -7.08
C ILE A 89 6.72 1.96 -6.99
N ALA A 90 7.85 2.67 -6.92
CA ALA A 90 9.17 2.03 -6.81
C ALA A 90 9.32 1.28 -5.47
N ASP A 91 8.81 1.81 -4.37
CA ASP A 91 8.83 1.16 -3.07
C ASP A 91 7.96 -0.11 -3.08
N GLU A 92 6.76 -0.06 -3.64
CA GLU A 92 5.90 -1.22 -3.82
C GLU A 92 6.52 -2.29 -4.74
N MET A 93 7.22 -1.88 -5.80
CA MET A 93 7.97 -2.80 -6.66
C MET A 93 9.11 -3.48 -5.90
N ALA A 94 9.86 -2.74 -5.07
CA ALA A 94 10.94 -3.29 -4.26
C ALA A 94 10.41 -4.32 -3.25
N ILE A 95 9.30 -4.00 -2.59
CA ILE A 95 8.61 -4.91 -1.66
C ILE A 95 8.16 -6.18 -2.40
N GLY A 96 7.56 -6.03 -3.58
CA GLY A 96 7.14 -7.16 -4.42
C GLY A 96 8.31 -8.06 -4.82
N MET A 97 9.43 -7.46 -5.23
CA MET A 97 10.63 -8.21 -5.62
C MET A 97 11.22 -9.01 -4.45
N ILE A 98 11.38 -8.37 -3.28
CA ILE A 98 11.97 -9.02 -2.10
C ILE A 98 11.08 -10.18 -1.63
N ASN A 99 9.79 -10.00 -1.65
CA ASN A 99 8.82 -11.00 -1.20
C ASN A 99 8.39 -11.98 -2.31
N GLN A 100 8.95 -11.86 -3.52
CA GLN A 100 8.60 -12.71 -4.67
C GLN A 100 7.11 -12.75 -4.97
N LYS A 101 6.47 -11.59 -4.94
CA LYS A 101 5.04 -11.44 -5.17
C LYS A 101 4.72 -10.23 -6.05
N THR A 102 3.56 -10.26 -6.69
CA THR A 102 3.01 -9.09 -7.37
C THR A 102 2.44 -8.13 -6.32
N THR A 103 2.76 -6.85 -6.44
CA THR A 103 2.14 -5.78 -5.68
C THR A 103 1.35 -4.88 -6.62
N ALA A 104 0.27 -4.31 -6.12
CA ALA A 104 -0.52 -3.30 -6.81
C ALA A 104 -0.37 -1.95 -6.10
N CYS A 105 -0.54 -0.87 -6.84
CA CYS A 105 -0.50 0.49 -6.31
C CYS A 105 -1.68 1.26 -6.90
N ARG A 106 -2.80 1.31 -6.16
CA ARG A 106 -4.00 2.05 -6.56
C ARG A 106 -4.12 3.32 -5.72
N LEU A 107 -3.55 4.41 -6.24
CA LEU A 107 -3.64 5.74 -5.67
C LEU A 107 -4.73 6.55 -6.36
N LEU A 108 -5.38 7.42 -5.61
CA LEU A 108 -6.47 8.29 -6.07
C LEU A 108 -6.08 9.75 -5.84
N PRO A 109 -5.43 10.43 -6.81
CA PRO A 109 -5.20 11.86 -6.71
C PRO A 109 -6.52 12.62 -6.67
N ALA A 110 -6.83 13.24 -5.53
CA ALA A 110 -8.10 13.89 -5.26
C ALA A 110 -8.02 15.37 -5.64
N ILE A 111 -8.38 15.70 -6.89
CA ILE A 111 -8.28 17.06 -7.43
C ILE A 111 -9.11 18.04 -6.59
N GLY A 112 -8.47 19.12 -6.13
CA GLY A 112 -9.12 20.18 -5.34
C GLY A 112 -9.40 19.79 -3.89
N LYS A 113 -8.77 18.72 -3.40
CA LYS A 113 -8.86 18.26 -2.02
C LYS A 113 -7.49 18.32 -1.35
N ASP A 114 -7.50 18.71 -0.08
CA ASP A 114 -6.31 18.77 0.78
C ASP A 114 -6.26 17.58 1.74
N VAL A 115 -5.11 17.44 2.41
CA VAL A 115 -4.91 16.41 3.45
C VAL A 115 -5.95 16.56 4.55
N GLY A 116 -6.62 15.47 4.88
CA GLY A 116 -7.70 15.43 5.88
C GLY A 116 -9.10 15.63 5.30
N ASP A 117 -9.21 16.05 4.04
CA ASP A 117 -10.51 16.04 3.34
C ASP A 117 -10.97 14.60 3.09
N VAL A 118 -12.26 14.45 2.82
CA VAL A 118 -12.84 13.15 2.47
C VAL A 118 -13.23 13.13 1.00
N VAL A 119 -12.88 12.04 0.32
CA VAL A 119 -13.28 11.74 -1.04
C VAL A 119 -14.38 10.70 -1.02
N GLU A 120 -15.55 11.06 -1.54
CA GLU A 120 -16.65 10.12 -1.75
C GLU A 120 -16.41 9.38 -3.08
N ILE A 121 -16.18 8.09 -2.99
CA ILE A 121 -15.93 7.24 -4.17
C ILE A 121 -17.27 6.63 -4.63
N GLY A 122 -18.13 6.35 -3.66
CA GLY A 122 -19.46 5.83 -3.90
C GLY A 122 -19.56 4.32 -4.05
N GLY A 123 -20.79 3.84 -3.98
CA GLY A 123 -21.10 2.42 -4.07
C GLY A 123 -20.41 1.60 -2.96
N LEU A 124 -19.90 0.45 -3.32
CA LEU A 124 -19.19 -0.44 -2.39
C LEU A 124 -17.77 0.05 -2.03
N LEU A 125 -17.27 1.06 -2.72
CA LEU A 125 -15.92 1.60 -2.47
C LEU A 125 -15.88 2.63 -1.35
N GLY A 126 -17.03 3.09 -0.89
CA GLY A 126 -17.16 3.96 0.27
C GLY A 126 -16.55 5.35 0.09
N SER A 127 -15.89 5.82 1.12
CA SER A 127 -15.19 7.10 1.16
C SER A 127 -13.79 6.95 1.74
N ALA A 128 -12.86 7.80 1.32
CA ALA A 128 -11.47 7.75 1.76
C ALA A 128 -11.00 9.11 2.28
N PRO A 129 -10.30 9.17 3.42
CA PRO A 129 -9.58 10.36 3.83
C PRO A 129 -8.37 10.59 2.91
N VAL A 130 -8.13 11.85 2.55
CA VAL A 130 -6.93 12.23 1.78
C VAL A 130 -5.72 12.17 2.70
N MET A 131 -4.81 11.24 2.41
CA MET A 131 -3.62 10.99 3.21
C MET A 131 -2.46 11.91 2.79
N PRO A 132 -1.63 12.35 3.73
CA PRO A 132 -0.41 13.07 3.37
C PRO A 132 0.55 12.15 2.61
N VAL A 133 1.24 12.73 1.62
CA VAL A 133 2.39 12.10 0.96
C VAL A 133 3.69 12.66 1.52
N ASN A 134 4.80 11.95 1.30
CA ASN A 134 6.09 12.40 1.75
C ASN A 134 6.43 13.78 1.15
N ARG A 135 6.86 14.72 1.99
CA ARG A 135 7.17 16.10 1.60
C ARG A 135 8.48 16.25 0.83
N PHE A 136 9.35 15.25 0.89
CA PHE A 136 10.62 15.27 0.18
C PHE A 136 10.43 14.83 -1.26
N SER A 137 11.13 15.55 -2.18
CA SER A 137 10.99 15.29 -3.61
C SER A 137 11.77 14.04 -4.04
N CYS A 138 11.12 13.21 -4.84
CA CYS A 138 11.76 12.12 -5.56
C CYS A 138 12.31 12.53 -6.93
N ASP A 139 12.24 13.82 -7.28
CA ASP A 139 12.57 14.32 -8.62
C ASP A 139 13.98 13.90 -9.07
N ALA A 140 14.97 14.05 -8.20
CA ALA A 140 16.36 13.69 -8.53
C ALA A 140 16.52 12.19 -8.80
N PHE A 141 15.82 11.34 -8.05
CA PHE A 141 15.86 9.91 -8.22
C PHE A 141 15.17 9.49 -9.54
N VAL A 142 13.94 9.96 -9.75
CA VAL A 142 13.11 9.57 -10.90
C VAL A 142 13.71 10.09 -12.21
N ASN A 143 14.13 11.37 -12.25
CA ASN A 143 14.64 11.98 -13.47
C ASN A 143 16.06 11.54 -13.84
N ARG A 144 16.81 11.00 -12.89
CA ARG A 144 18.16 10.47 -13.15
C ARG A 144 18.13 9.28 -14.08
N GLY A 145 17.08 8.49 -14.01
CA GLY A 145 16.97 7.25 -14.75
C GLY A 145 18.05 6.22 -14.34
N GLY A 146 18.17 5.18 -15.12
CA GLY A 146 19.18 4.15 -14.90
C GLY A 146 18.58 2.78 -14.59
N ARG A 147 19.45 1.85 -14.22
CA ARG A 147 19.07 0.49 -13.85
C ARG A 147 19.31 0.29 -12.37
N ILE A 148 18.28 -0.15 -11.67
CA ILE A 148 18.41 -0.65 -10.30
C ILE A 148 18.77 -2.14 -10.42
N PRO A 149 19.96 -2.57 -9.94
CA PRO A 149 20.30 -3.98 -9.96
C PRO A 149 19.36 -4.77 -9.05
N ALA A 150 19.10 -6.03 -9.40
CA ALA A 150 18.35 -6.91 -8.52
C ALA A 150 19.04 -7.01 -7.16
N PRO A 151 18.26 -7.02 -6.05
CA PRO A 151 18.83 -7.12 -4.72
C PRO A 151 19.64 -8.41 -4.57
N ILE A 152 20.83 -8.29 -4.06
CA ILE A 152 21.64 -9.43 -3.65
C ILE A 152 20.95 -10.05 -2.43
N HIS A 153 21.01 -11.35 -2.26
CA HIS A 153 20.35 -12.11 -1.20
C HIS A 153 20.84 -11.77 0.22
N SER A 154 20.92 -10.49 0.56
CA SER A 154 21.34 -10.01 1.88
C SER A 154 20.33 -10.31 3.00
N PHE A 155 19.14 -10.78 2.65
CA PHE A 155 18.09 -11.19 3.60
C PHE A 155 18.07 -12.70 3.91
N LYS A 156 19.01 -13.45 3.36
CA LYS A 156 19.22 -14.87 3.68
C LYS A 156 20.44 -15.04 4.56
N ASN A 157 20.41 -14.44 5.72
CA ASN A 157 21.43 -14.69 6.74
C ASN A 157 20.98 -15.82 7.65
#